data_8466cebbf91e663ef0f9873c14894f68
#
_entry.id   8466cebbf91e663ef0f9873c14894f68
#
_cell.length_a   1.000
_cell.length_b   1.000
_cell.length_c   1.000
_cell.angle_alpha   90.00
_cell.angle_beta   90.00
_cell.angle_gamma   90.00
#
_symmetry.space_group_name_H-M   'P 1'
#
loop_
_entity.id
_entity.type
_entity.pdbx_description
1 polymer ?
#
loop_
_entity_poly.entity_id
_entity_poly.type
_entity_poly.pdbx_seq_one_letter_code
_entity_poly.pdbx_strand_id
1 'polypeptide(L)'
;MNSLLLSPEEDLYLFLEKEKFRKIFILCGKESFIKSGAKKILNLILKKKSTYIYYKKSPYPEILELKKIIYSIKKFSPDLIIAVGGGSVIDYGKIANFLEIKGNVNLDIKNSTYKIKKTNTKLLAIPTTAGSGAEVTSGAVIY
;
A
#
# COMPACT_ATOMS: atom_id res chain seq x y z
N MET A 1 8.40 -8.74 10.22
CA MET A 1 7.87 -8.47 8.87
C MET A 1 8.92 -8.91 7.87
N ASN A 2 8.67 -9.95 7.09
CA ASN A 2 9.61 -10.35 6.04
C ASN A 2 9.33 -9.49 4.81
N SER A 3 10.20 -8.55 4.52
CA SER A 3 10.16 -7.78 3.27
C SER A 3 10.85 -8.60 2.17
N LEU A 4 10.13 -8.83 1.07
CA LEU A 4 10.67 -9.45 -0.12
C LEU A 4 11.12 -8.32 -1.06
N LEU A 5 12.41 -8.26 -1.36
CA LEU A 5 12.95 -7.39 -2.41
C LEU A 5 12.80 -8.12 -3.75
N LEU A 6 11.86 -7.65 -4.57
CA LEU A 6 11.71 -8.10 -5.95
C LEU A 6 12.53 -7.15 -6.85
N SER A 7 13.41 -7.66 -7.64
CA SER A 7 14.09 -6.85 -8.63
C SER A 7 13.56 -7.07 -9.99
N PRO A 8 13.59 -7.36 -11.05
CA PRO A 8 12.95 -6.93 -12.30
C PRO A 8 11.46 -7.32 -12.44
N GLU A 9 10.83 -6.80 -13.50
CA GLU A 9 9.41 -6.98 -13.86
C GLU A 9 8.98 -8.45 -13.95
N GLU A 10 9.86 -9.34 -14.36
CA GLU A 10 9.64 -10.78 -14.45
C GLU A 10 9.42 -11.41 -13.08
N ASP A 11 10.18 -10.97 -12.07
CA ASP A 11 10.04 -11.45 -10.69
C ASP A 11 8.69 -11.05 -10.08
N LEU A 12 8.20 -9.85 -10.41
CA LEU A 12 6.89 -9.39 -9.97
C LEU A 12 5.77 -10.25 -10.55
N TYR A 13 5.82 -10.55 -11.84
CA TYR A 13 4.84 -11.42 -12.49
C TYR A 13 4.84 -12.82 -11.86
N LEU A 14 6.01 -13.44 -11.72
CA LEU A 14 6.16 -14.76 -11.11
C LEU A 14 5.66 -14.78 -9.66
N PHE A 15 5.96 -13.74 -8.88
CA PHE A 15 5.46 -13.59 -7.52
C PHE A 15 3.92 -13.55 -7.48
N LEU A 16 3.29 -12.75 -8.33
CA LEU A 16 1.84 -12.62 -8.38
C LEU A 16 1.14 -13.90 -8.79
N GLU A 17 1.72 -14.67 -9.71
CA GLU A 17 1.17 -15.95 -10.16
C GLU A 17 1.37 -17.06 -9.11
N LYS A 18 2.53 -17.13 -8.50
CA LYS A 18 2.84 -18.11 -7.45
C LYS A 18 1.91 -17.98 -6.25
N GLU A 19 1.68 -16.77 -5.80
CA GLU A 19 0.85 -16.46 -4.64
C GLU A 19 -0.66 -16.47 -4.93
N LYS A 20 -1.06 -16.61 -6.21
CA LYS A 20 -2.45 -16.71 -6.68
C LYS A 20 -3.39 -15.58 -6.20
N PHE A 21 -2.87 -14.37 -6.05
CA PHE A 21 -3.68 -13.22 -5.69
C PHE A 21 -4.80 -12.96 -6.71
N ARG A 22 -5.99 -12.63 -6.23
CA ARG A 22 -7.18 -12.37 -7.06
C ARG A 22 -7.64 -10.92 -6.98
N LYS A 23 -7.59 -10.32 -5.79
CA LYS A 23 -8.07 -8.96 -5.51
C LYS A 23 -6.89 -8.08 -5.07
N ILE A 24 -6.56 -7.13 -5.90
CA ILE A 24 -5.35 -6.31 -5.70
C ILE A 24 -5.75 -4.84 -5.53
N PHE A 25 -5.38 -4.26 -4.40
CA PHE A 25 -5.56 -2.84 -4.12
C PHE A 25 -4.26 -2.09 -4.44
N ILE A 26 -4.30 -1.16 -5.39
CA ILE A 26 -3.14 -0.34 -5.75
C ILE A 26 -3.28 1.02 -5.08
N LEU A 27 -2.35 1.36 -4.21
CA LEU A 27 -2.24 2.66 -3.56
C LEU A 27 -1.08 3.42 -4.18
N CYS A 28 -1.34 4.58 -4.76
CA CYS A 28 -0.30 5.33 -5.47
C CYS A 28 -0.55 6.84 -5.50
N GLY A 29 0.51 7.61 -5.75
CA GLY A 29 0.42 8.98 -6.20
C GLY A 29 0.16 9.04 -7.71
N LYS A 30 -0.78 9.86 -8.17
CA LYS A 30 -1.20 9.87 -9.58
C LYS A 30 -0.03 10.12 -10.55
N GLU A 31 0.78 11.14 -10.28
CA GLU A 31 1.89 11.48 -11.16
C GLU A 31 3.04 10.48 -11.13
N SER A 32 3.48 10.09 -9.93
CA SER A 32 4.56 9.13 -9.77
C SER A 32 4.23 7.78 -10.39
N PHE A 33 2.97 7.34 -10.27
CA PHE A 33 2.48 6.10 -10.85
C PHE A 33 2.56 6.07 -12.39
N ILE A 34 2.29 7.23 -13.02
CA ILE A 34 2.37 7.36 -14.48
C ILE A 34 3.83 7.53 -14.93
N LYS A 35 4.54 8.49 -14.33
CA LYS A 35 5.92 8.86 -14.74
C LYS A 35 6.94 7.75 -14.53
N SER A 36 6.76 6.92 -13.51
CA SER A 36 7.64 5.76 -13.25
C SER A 36 7.44 4.57 -14.23
N GLY A 37 6.39 4.61 -15.05
CA GLY A 37 6.01 3.49 -15.90
C GLY A 37 5.24 2.36 -15.17
N ALA A 38 5.14 2.41 -13.85
CA ALA A 38 4.48 1.37 -13.06
C ALA A 38 3.02 1.13 -13.49
N LYS A 39 2.29 2.18 -13.87
CA LYS A 39 0.92 2.05 -14.40
C LYS A 39 0.85 1.13 -15.60
N LYS A 40 1.77 1.30 -16.58
CA LYS A 40 1.81 0.49 -17.80
C LYS A 40 2.09 -0.97 -17.49
N ILE A 41 3.09 -1.23 -16.66
CA ILE A 41 3.51 -2.57 -16.26
C ILE A 41 2.39 -3.27 -15.48
N LEU A 42 1.86 -2.65 -14.43
CA LEU A 42 0.81 -3.25 -13.62
C LEU A 42 -0.47 -3.49 -14.42
N ASN A 43 -0.84 -2.61 -15.33
CA ASN A 43 -1.99 -2.83 -16.21
C ASN A 43 -1.81 -4.07 -17.10
N LEU A 44 -0.59 -4.38 -17.54
CA LEU A 44 -0.32 -5.57 -18.34
C LEU A 44 -0.40 -6.85 -17.52
N ILE A 45 0.28 -6.88 -16.36
CA ILE A 45 0.36 -8.10 -15.53
C ILE A 45 -0.90 -8.39 -14.72
N LEU A 46 -1.73 -7.37 -14.45
CA LEU A 46 -2.95 -7.51 -13.65
C LEU A 46 -4.24 -7.64 -14.46
N LYS A 47 -4.17 -7.82 -15.79
CA LYS A 47 -5.35 -7.87 -16.68
C LYS A 47 -6.45 -8.85 -16.24
N LYS A 48 -6.07 -9.97 -15.63
CA LYS A 48 -7.00 -11.03 -15.19
C LYS A 48 -7.34 -10.95 -13.70
N LYS A 49 -6.90 -9.91 -13.01
CA LYS A 49 -7.11 -9.73 -11.57
C LYS A 49 -8.19 -8.66 -11.32
N SER A 50 -8.91 -8.79 -10.23
CA SER A 50 -9.79 -7.71 -9.76
C SER A 50 -8.93 -6.62 -9.12
N THR A 51 -8.94 -5.41 -9.67
CA THR A 51 -8.07 -4.33 -9.20
C THR A 51 -8.88 -3.11 -8.77
N TYR A 52 -8.43 -2.45 -7.70
CA TYR A 52 -8.92 -1.15 -7.26
C TYR A 52 -7.73 -0.20 -7.11
N ILE A 53 -7.78 0.96 -7.77
CA ILE A 53 -6.71 1.95 -7.70
C ILE A 53 -7.16 3.12 -6.85
N TYR A 54 -6.43 3.39 -5.76
CA TYR A 54 -6.59 4.56 -4.93
C TYR A 54 -5.46 5.56 -5.21
N TYR A 55 -5.82 6.73 -5.73
CA TYR A 55 -4.89 7.83 -5.92
C TYR A 55 -4.85 8.71 -4.67
N LYS A 56 -3.73 8.68 -3.96
CA LYS A 56 -3.52 9.56 -2.81
C LYS A 56 -3.52 11.03 -3.26
N LYS A 57 -4.16 11.86 -2.46
CA LYS A 57 -4.34 13.30 -2.76
C LYS A 57 -3.40 14.19 -1.96
N SER A 58 -3.23 13.90 -0.67
CA SER A 58 -2.39 14.70 0.23
C SER A 58 -0.91 14.52 -0.06
N PRO A 59 -0.10 15.58 -0.08
CA PRO A 59 1.36 15.48 -0.27
C PRO A 59 2.04 14.72 0.88
N TYR A 60 1.51 14.84 2.09
CA TYR A 60 2.01 14.18 3.31
C TYR A 60 1.03 13.13 3.80
N PRO A 61 1.47 12.15 4.63
CA PRO A 61 0.57 11.19 5.25
C PRO A 61 -0.35 11.85 6.29
N GLU A 62 -1.61 12.07 5.94
CA GLU A 62 -2.63 12.71 6.78
C GLU A 62 -3.65 11.71 7.30
N ILE A 63 -4.11 11.92 8.55
CA ILE A 63 -5.09 11.03 9.19
C ILE A 63 -6.43 10.98 8.43
N LEU A 64 -6.90 12.09 7.89
CA LEU A 64 -8.16 12.13 7.15
C LEU A 64 -8.11 11.29 5.86
N GLU A 65 -6.99 11.31 5.15
CA GLU A 65 -6.80 10.49 3.97
C GLU A 65 -6.58 9.02 4.34
N LEU A 66 -5.83 8.75 5.41
CA LEU A 66 -5.66 7.39 5.94
C LEU A 66 -7.01 6.71 6.22
N LYS A 67 -7.98 7.43 6.82
CA LYS A 67 -9.34 6.91 7.05
C LYS A 67 -10.02 6.46 5.76
N LYS A 68 -9.91 7.27 4.70
CA LYS A 68 -10.49 6.93 3.38
C LYS A 68 -9.83 5.70 2.78
N ILE A 69 -8.51 5.61 2.89
CA ILE A 69 -7.74 4.45 2.42
C ILE A 69 -8.16 3.19 3.18
N ILE A 70 -8.21 3.22 4.51
CA ILE A 70 -8.63 2.09 5.34
C ILE A 70 -10.06 1.66 5.00
N TYR A 71 -10.99 2.62 4.86
CA TYR A 71 -12.36 2.32 4.46
C TYR A 71 -12.42 1.64 3.09
N SER A 72 -11.66 2.14 2.11
CA SER A 72 -11.60 1.59 0.75
C SER A 72 -11.01 0.17 0.75
N ILE A 73 -9.94 -0.06 1.51
CA ILE A 73 -9.34 -1.39 1.68
C ILE A 73 -10.35 -2.35 2.32
N LYS A 74 -11.01 -1.93 3.40
CA LYS A 74 -12.01 -2.75 4.08
C LYS A 74 -13.18 -3.11 3.17
N LYS A 75 -13.68 -2.15 2.39
CA LYS A 75 -14.78 -2.37 1.43
C LYS A 75 -14.37 -3.29 0.28
N PHE A 76 -13.18 -3.12 -0.25
CA PHE A 76 -12.67 -3.93 -1.36
C PHE A 76 -12.21 -5.31 -0.91
N SER A 77 -11.69 -5.46 0.31
CA SER A 77 -11.16 -6.71 0.89
C SER A 77 -10.10 -7.38 -0.01
N PRO A 78 -8.95 -6.74 -0.24
CA PRO A 78 -7.91 -7.26 -1.12
C PRO A 78 -7.12 -8.41 -0.49
N ASP A 79 -6.54 -9.25 -1.35
CA ASP A 79 -5.52 -10.25 -0.97
C ASP A 79 -4.13 -9.61 -0.89
N LEU A 80 -3.92 -8.60 -1.74
CA LEU A 80 -2.65 -7.88 -1.86
C LEU A 80 -2.90 -6.38 -1.95
N ILE A 81 -2.10 -5.60 -1.23
CA ILE A 81 -1.95 -4.16 -1.41
C ILE A 81 -0.62 -3.92 -2.11
N ILE A 82 -0.63 -3.19 -3.24
CA ILE A 82 0.58 -2.72 -3.91
C ILE A 82 0.68 -1.21 -3.67
N ALA A 83 1.66 -0.78 -2.87
CA ALA A 83 1.94 0.63 -2.63
C ALA A 83 3.03 1.11 -3.58
N VAL A 84 2.67 1.96 -4.56
CA VAL A 84 3.57 2.47 -5.59
C VAL A 84 3.80 3.95 -5.40
N GLY A 85 5.00 4.35 -5.00
CA GLY A 85 5.31 5.76 -4.80
C GLY A 85 6.49 6.02 -3.88
N GLY A 86 6.57 7.23 -3.36
CA GLY A 86 7.55 7.61 -2.36
C GLY A 86 7.13 7.17 -0.95
N GLY A 87 7.93 7.59 0.05
CA GLY A 87 7.75 7.18 1.45
C GLY A 87 6.33 7.36 1.97
N SER A 88 5.67 8.48 1.67
CA SER A 88 4.29 8.75 2.13
C SER A 88 3.25 7.74 1.63
N VAL A 89 3.40 7.24 0.40
CA VAL A 89 2.50 6.20 -0.15
C VAL A 89 2.73 4.88 0.56
N ILE A 90 4.00 4.52 0.76
CA ILE A 90 4.39 3.27 1.42
C ILE A 90 3.95 3.28 2.89
N ASP A 91 4.09 4.41 3.59
CA ASP A 91 3.65 4.57 4.96
C ASP A 91 2.13 4.43 5.10
N TYR A 92 1.35 5.04 4.20
CA TYR A 92 -0.10 4.80 4.15
C TYR A 92 -0.43 3.31 3.96
N GLY A 93 0.27 2.63 3.07
CA GLY A 93 0.08 1.19 2.83
C GLY A 93 0.33 0.35 4.08
N LYS A 94 1.42 0.63 4.79
CA LYS A 94 1.75 -0.04 6.05
C LYS A 94 0.69 0.20 7.11
N ILE A 95 0.38 1.47 7.40
CA ILE A 95 -0.57 1.83 8.45
C ILE A 95 -1.95 1.25 8.13
N ALA A 96 -2.45 1.45 6.91
CA ALA A 96 -3.76 0.98 6.51
C ALA A 96 -3.89 -0.55 6.55
N ASN A 97 -2.81 -1.28 6.28
CA ASN A 97 -2.83 -2.74 6.31
C ASN A 97 -2.76 -3.31 7.72
N PHE A 98 -1.98 -2.71 8.61
CA PHE A 98 -1.66 -3.30 9.91
C PHE A 98 -2.38 -2.65 11.09
N LEU A 99 -2.99 -1.48 10.92
CA LEU A 99 -3.65 -0.80 12.02
C LEU A 99 -5.08 -1.29 12.22
N GLU A 100 -5.39 -1.76 13.42
CA GLU A 100 -6.76 -2.03 13.83
C GLU A 100 -7.38 -0.77 14.42
N ILE A 101 -8.40 -0.23 13.74
CA ILE A 101 -9.11 0.94 14.18
C ILE A 101 -10.50 0.51 14.63
N LYS A 102 -10.76 0.62 15.93
CA LYS A 102 -12.04 0.26 16.55
C LYS A 102 -12.89 1.48 16.89
N GLY A 103 -12.30 2.65 16.97
CA GLY A 103 -12.97 3.87 17.43
C GLY A 103 -12.65 5.10 16.58
N ASN A 104 -12.29 6.17 17.23
CA ASN A 104 -11.90 7.40 16.58
C ASN A 104 -10.42 7.35 16.20
N VAL A 105 -10.13 7.17 14.90
CA VAL A 105 -8.76 7.08 14.34
C VAL A 105 -7.85 8.20 14.85
N ASN A 106 -8.37 9.43 14.94
CA ASN A 106 -7.57 10.57 15.38
C ASN A 106 -7.14 10.42 16.83
N LEU A 107 -8.06 10.00 17.70
CA LEU A 107 -7.77 9.80 19.12
C LEU A 107 -6.88 8.58 19.34
N ASP A 108 -7.14 7.50 18.62
CA ASP A 108 -6.34 6.28 18.75
C ASP A 108 -4.89 6.50 18.35
N ILE A 109 -4.66 7.23 17.24
CA ILE A 109 -3.30 7.58 16.81
C ILE A 109 -2.66 8.59 17.77
N LYS A 110 -3.36 9.66 18.12
CA LYS A 110 -2.84 10.71 19.01
C LYS A 110 -2.46 10.16 20.39
N ASN A 111 -3.24 9.23 20.91
CA ASN A 111 -3.02 8.65 22.24
C ASN A 111 -2.22 7.35 22.20
N SER A 112 -1.75 6.91 21.03
CA SER A 112 -1.05 5.62 20.83
C SER A 112 -1.86 4.41 21.35
N THR A 113 -3.18 4.46 21.27
CA THR A 113 -4.10 3.40 21.73
C THR A 113 -4.48 2.43 20.63
N TYR A 114 -3.90 2.58 19.44
CA TYR A 114 -4.11 1.67 18.31
C TYR A 114 -3.51 0.28 18.57
N LYS A 115 -4.09 -0.72 17.93
CA LYS A 115 -3.58 -2.09 17.94
C LYS A 115 -3.08 -2.48 16.56
N ILE A 116 -2.01 -3.28 16.53
CA ILE A 116 -1.56 -3.92 15.30
C ILE A 116 -2.38 -5.18 15.11
N LYS A 117 -3.10 -5.27 14.00
CA LYS A 117 -3.88 -6.45 13.64
C LYS A 117 -3.03 -7.47 12.88
N LYS A 118 -3.32 -8.74 13.10
CA LYS A 118 -2.91 -9.77 12.15
C LYS A 118 -3.77 -9.64 10.89
N THR A 119 -3.14 -9.61 9.73
CA THR A 119 -3.83 -9.54 8.44
C THR A 119 -3.30 -10.63 7.51
N ASN A 120 -4.21 -11.21 6.73
CA ASN A 120 -3.85 -12.12 5.63
C ASN A 120 -3.53 -11.36 4.34
N THR A 121 -3.87 -10.07 4.28
CA THR A 121 -3.55 -9.21 3.15
C THR A 121 -2.05 -8.92 3.14
N LYS A 122 -1.38 -9.28 2.07
CA LYS A 122 0.05 -8.97 1.88
C LYS A 122 0.23 -7.54 1.41
N LEU A 123 1.39 -6.96 1.71
CA LEU A 123 1.79 -5.64 1.25
C LEU A 123 3.06 -5.74 0.42
N LEU A 124 2.99 -5.24 -0.81
CA LEU A 124 4.12 -5.06 -1.71
C LEU A 124 4.41 -3.56 -1.88
N ALA A 125 5.62 -3.13 -1.58
CA ALA A 125 6.05 -1.76 -1.78
C ALA A 125 6.90 -1.65 -3.05
N ILE A 126 6.54 -0.71 -3.93
CA ILE A 126 7.28 -0.37 -5.14
C ILE A 126 7.70 1.10 -5.02
N PRO A 127 8.92 1.38 -4.54
CA PRO A 127 9.40 2.75 -4.39
C PRO A 127 9.65 3.40 -5.75
N THR A 128 9.20 4.65 -5.92
CA THR A 128 9.46 5.47 -7.10
C THR A 128 10.42 6.63 -6.83
N THR A 129 10.87 6.76 -5.58
CA THR A 129 11.86 7.75 -5.14
C THR A 129 13.01 7.04 -4.45
N ALA A 130 14.24 7.47 -4.74
CA ALA A 130 15.43 6.96 -4.05
C ALA A 130 15.55 7.53 -2.63
N GLY A 131 16.06 6.74 -1.71
CA GLY A 131 16.61 7.21 -0.44
C GLY A 131 15.63 7.31 0.75
N SER A 132 14.33 7.04 0.60
CA SER A 132 13.41 7.06 1.74
C SER A 132 13.57 5.85 2.67
N GLY A 133 13.99 4.71 2.12
CA GLY A 133 14.08 3.44 2.86
C GLY A 133 12.76 2.93 3.45
N ALA A 134 11.64 3.58 3.12
CA ALA A 134 10.33 3.24 3.67
C ALA A 134 9.91 1.79 3.34
N GLU A 135 10.37 1.25 2.24
CA GLU A 135 10.09 -0.11 1.78
C GLU A 135 10.72 -1.20 2.67
N VAL A 136 11.80 -0.87 3.39
CA VAL A 136 12.52 -1.82 4.24
C VAL A 136 12.34 -1.58 5.74
N THR A 137 11.68 -0.49 6.13
CA THR A 137 11.44 -0.17 7.54
C THR A 137 10.10 -0.72 8.04
N SER A 138 10.02 -1.07 9.31
CA SER A 138 8.76 -1.42 9.99
C SER A 138 7.97 -0.19 10.46
N GLY A 139 8.62 0.96 10.56
CA GLY A 139 8.01 2.22 10.97
C GLY A 139 7.23 2.89 9.84
N ALA A 140 6.30 3.77 10.20
CA ALA A 140 5.58 4.66 9.30
C ALA A 140 5.27 5.98 10.02
N VAL A 141 5.21 7.06 9.26
CA VAL A 141 4.93 8.41 9.78
C VAL A 141 3.57 8.88 9.29
N ILE A 142 2.80 9.52 10.18
CA ILE A 142 1.53 10.17 9.85
C ILE A 142 1.41 11.49 10.61
N TYR A 143 0.82 12.50 9.99
CA TYR A 143 0.59 13.84 10.51
C TYR A 143 -0.87 14.13 10.75
#